data_da7ce8669ea2559f36b2f36a78a73bc5
#
_entry.id   da7ce8669ea2559f36b2f36a78a73bc5
#
_cell.length_a   1.000
_cell.length_b   1.000
_cell.length_c   1.000
_cell.angle_alpha   90.00
_cell.angle_beta   90.00
_cell.angle_gamma   90.00
#
_symmetry.space_group_name_H-M   'P 1'
#
loop_
_entity.id
_entity.type
_entity.pdbx_description
1 polymer ?
#
loop_
_entity_poly.entity_id
_entity_poly.type
_entity_poly.pdbx_seq_one_letter_code
_entity_poly.pdbx_strand_id
1 'polypeptide(L)'
;MGSVPISKHLPLCNITDIAPLASRPIVLLATATITDDNLFANGLFQNVFVLYKMFDSAGWTPILVVNTKPTNIEKIPEVLRTTRVLSIEDLVKQPLPIKAYIEIGMSIDPNLRRFLKMIGAKTFKLYLGNILNIDIETPVFYPSMNFSHHVIGEMDQIWVSPHYGQHSEYACALNQVDPAQERKIAPYVWDSCILTDGNRRNPQWRPRRSDEKETFVVMEPNISFQKTGLLPIMALEGWYRKNKDWNGQVVVVNGDRMASIPFFKESILNTLDLQKDGKLVFIGRKDMITMMTEYPSATFVLHQWNNEYNYMTLELLWSGFPVVHNAQSWKEYGYCYEGNSVNNMISKISFVRERHGELLEAYKSHARLLAWTHSPYNPDLQKAWIKLVCG
;
A
#
# COMPACT_ATOMS: atom_id res chain seq x y z
N MET A 1 -26.43 30.23 -3.75
CA MET A 1 -25.50 29.09 -3.58
C MET A 1 -25.30 28.88 -2.10
N GLY A 2 -25.96 27.88 -1.52
CA GLY A 2 -25.90 27.61 -0.10
C GLY A 2 -24.51 27.13 0.28
N SER A 3 -23.89 27.74 1.27
CA SER A 3 -22.67 27.27 1.89
C SER A 3 -22.91 25.87 2.43
N VAL A 4 -22.22 24.90 1.87
CA VAL A 4 -22.16 23.55 2.46
C VAL A 4 -21.63 23.71 3.89
N PRO A 5 -22.33 23.23 4.91
CA PRO A 5 -21.86 23.38 6.27
C PRO A 5 -20.51 22.70 6.42
N ILE A 6 -19.52 23.50 6.76
CA ILE A 6 -18.16 23.04 7.06
C ILE A 6 -18.27 22.18 8.32
N SER A 7 -18.13 20.88 8.18
CA SER A 7 -18.15 20.00 9.33
C SER A 7 -16.92 20.28 10.21
N LYS A 8 -17.12 20.29 11.52
CA LYS A 8 -16.07 20.49 12.53
C LYS A 8 -14.92 19.45 12.47
N HIS A 9 -15.01 18.46 11.61
CA HIS A 9 -14.14 17.28 11.58
C HIS A 9 -13.19 17.20 10.38
N LEU A 10 -13.40 18.01 9.32
CA LEU A 10 -12.40 18.28 8.32
C LEU A 10 -12.01 19.74 8.43
N PRO A 11 -10.80 20.08 8.84
CA PRO A 11 -10.33 21.43 8.68
C PRO A 11 -10.18 21.69 7.18
N LEU A 12 -11.27 22.14 6.56
CA LEU A 12 -11.19 22.82 5.28
C LEU A 12 -10.38 24.07 5.56
N CYS A 13 -9.12 24.06 5.13
CA CYS A 13 -8.29 25.21 5.26
C CYS A 13 -8.91 26.36 4.48
N ASN A 14 -9.46 27.32 5.17
CA ASN A 14 -9.51 28.67 4.63
C ASN A 14 -8.07 29.21 4.68
N ILE A 15 -7.73 30.17 3.83
CA ILE A 15 -6.42 30.87 3.90
C ILE A 15 -6.16 31.43 5.29
N THR A 16 -7.17 31.91 5.97
CA THR A 16 -7.11 32.38 7.37
C THR A 16 -6.60 31.31 8.33
N ASP A 17 -6.85 30.03 8.04
CA ASP A 17 -6.41 28.92 8.86
C ASP A 17 -4.97 28.48 8.51
N ILE A 18 -4.51 28.79 7.29
CA ILE A 18 -3.15 28.49 6.82
C ILE A 18 -2.20 29.64 7.09
N ALA A 19 -2.66 30.88 7.12
CA ALA A 19 -1.83 32.05 7.38
C ALA A 19 -0.96 31.93 8.65
N PRO A 20 -1.44 31.43 9.79
CA PRO A 20 -0.62 31.18 10.97
C PRO A 20 0.45 30.09 10.76
N LEU A 21 0.23 29.20 9.78
CA LEU A 21 1.13 28.11 9.45
C LEU A 21 2.16 28.46 8.36
N ALA A 22 2.05 29.65 7.75
CA ALA A 22 2.94 30.13 6.69
C ALA A 22 4.41 30.38 7.18
N SER A 23 4.65 30.33 8.49
CA SER A 23 6.00 30.30 9.06
C SER A 23 6.71 28.95 8.81
N ARG A 24 5.98 27.88 8.48
CA ARG A 24 6.52 26.59 8.11
C ARG A 24 6.47 26.39 6.59
N PRO A 25 7.44 25.66 5.99
CA PRO A 25 7.39 25.39 4.56
C PRO A 25 6.14 24.55 4.23
N ILE A 26 5.39 24.96 3.20
CA ILE A 26 4.19 24.28 2.74
C ILE A 26 4.55 23.24 1.69
N VAL A 27 4.05 22.01 1.86
CA VAL A 27 4.11 20.95 0.86
C VAL A 27 2.70 20.52 0.46
N LEU A 28 2.44 20.48 -0.84
CA LEU A 28 1.21 19.95 -1.41
C LEU A 28 1.41 18.48 -1.79
N LEU A 29 0.48 17.62 -1.37
CA LEU A 29 0.43 16.21 -1.74
C LEU A 29 -0.81 15.98 -2.59
N ALA A 30 -0.65 15.84 -3.91
CA ALA A 30 -1.77 15.66 -4.82
C ALA A 30 -2.17 14.18 -4.92
N THR A 31 -3.43 13.92 -4.64
CA THR A 31 -4.00 12.58 -4.68
C THR A 31 -5.46 12.61 -5.15
N ALA A 32 -5.98 11.49 -5.63
CA ALA A 32 -7.41 11.36 -5.88
C ALA A 32 -8.20 11.52 -4.57
N THR A 33 -9.49 11.85 -4.70
CA THR A 33 -10.37 11.97 -3.52
C THR A 33 -10.34 10.70 -2.68
N ILE A 34 -10.04 10.83 -1.40
CA ILE A 34 -9.97 9.72 -0.45
C ILE A 34 -11.37 9.44 0.08
N THR A 35 -11.78 8.18 0.03
CA THR A 35 -13.05 7.68 0.57
C THR A 35 -12.80 6.48 1.46
N ASP A 36 -13.80 6.08 2.25
CA ASP A 36 -13.80 4.83 3.01
C ASP A 36 -13.39 3.63 2.14
N ASP A 37 -14.04 3.55 0.96
CA ASP A 37 -13.88 2.40 0.09
C ASP A 37 -12.46 2.28 -0.49
N ASN A 38 -11.77 3.39 -0.73
CA ASN A 38 -10.48 3.37 -1.38
C ASN A 38 -9.28 3.39 -0.42
N LEU A 39 -9.43 3.95 0.78
CA LEU A 39 -8.31 4.03 1.74
C LEU A 39 -7.79 2.65 2.13
N PHE A 40 -8.69 1.73 2.50
CA PHE A 40 -8.30 0.38 2.92
C PHE A 40 -8.11 -0.58 1.74
N ALA A 41 -8.62 -0.21 0.57
CA ALA A 41 -8.49 -1.01 -0.63
C ALA A 41 -7.21 -0.77 -1.42
N ASN A 42 -6.49 0.33 -1.17
CA ASN A 42 -5.34 0.74 -1.96
C ASN A 42 -4.24 1.38 -1.09
N GLY A 43 -3.11 0.71 -1.02
CA GLY A 43 -1.93 1.19 -0.29
C GLY A 43 -1.40 2.57 -0.73
N LEU A 44 -1.77 3.04 -1.94
CA LEU A 44 -1.44 4.38 -2.40
C LEU A 44 -2.02 5.46 -1.46
N PHE A 45 -3.31 5.36 -1.12
CA PHE A 45 -3.96 6.34 -0.25
C PHE A 45 -3.41 6.28 1.18
N GLN A 46 -3.12 5.08 1.68
CA GLN A 46 -2.45 4.91 2.96
C GLN A 46 -1.07 5.58 2.97
N ASN A 47 -0.29 5.40 1.89
CA ASN A 47 1.02 6.03 1.76
C ASN A 47 0.93 7.55 1.76
N VAL A 48 0.04 8.14 0.99
CA VAL A 48 -0.18 9.59 0.97
C VAL A 48 -0.48 10.14 2.36
N PHE A 49 -1.32 9.44 3.11
CA PHE A 49 -1.69 9.85 4.45
C PHE A 49 -0.51 9.74 5.44
N VAL A 50 0.24 8.64 5.39
CA VAL A 50 1.43 8.47 6.23
C VAL A 50 2.49 9.51 5.86
N LEU A 51 2.64 9.82 4.58
CA LEU A 51 3.54 10.88 4.10
C LEU A 51 3.11 12.27 4.61
N TYR A 52 1.80 12.54 4.63
CA TYR A 52 1.26 13.75 5.27
C TYR A 52 1.71 13.84 6.74
N LYS A 53 1.53 12.77 7.52
CA LYS A 53 1.97 12.72 8.92
C LYS A 53 3.48 12.93 9.06
N MET A 54 4.26 12.36 8.15
CA MET A 54 5.72 12.51 8.13
C MET A 54 6.12 13.98 7.97
N PHE A 55 5.56 14.69 7.00
CA PHE A 55 5.87 16.10 6.81
C PHE A 55 5.40 16.97 7.98
N ASP A 56 4.21 16.71 8.53
CA ASP A 56 3.69 17.46 9.68
C ASP A 56 4.60 17.30 10.91
N SER A 57 5.02 16.06 11.20
CA SER A 57 5.94 15.78 12.31
C SER A 57 7.36 16.28 12.08
N ALA A 58 7.78 16.44 10.82
CA ALA A 58 9.06 17.03 10.45
C ALA A 58 9.05 18.58 10.45
N GLY A 59 7.96 19.21 10.90
CA GLY A 59 7.86 20.67 11.02
C GLY A 59 7.44 21.39 9.73
N TRP A 60 6.93 20.68 8.73
CA TRP A 60 6.33 21.23 7.53
C TRP A 60 4.83 21.41 7.70
N THR A 61 4.19 22.12 6.78
CA THR A 61 2.74 22.23 6.67
C THR A 61 2.27 21.44 5.46
N PRO A 62 1.92 20.14 5.61
CA PRO A 62 1.36 19.36 4.52
C PRO A 62 -0.09 19.75 4.25
N ILE A 63 -0.49 19.72 2.97
CA ILE A 63 -1.86 19.93 2.50
C ILE A 63 -2.15 18.88 1.44
N LEU A 64 -3.24 18.14 1.61
CA LEU A 64 -3.74 17.23 0.58
C LEU A 64 -4.48 18.03 -0.49
N VAL A 65 -4.14 17.83 -1.75
CA VAL A 65 -4.84 18.42 -2.89
C VAL A 65 -5.60 17.32 -3.60
N VAL A 66 -6.91 17.51 -3.75
CA VAL A 66 -7.84 16.55 -4.35
C VAL A 66 -8.68 17.21 -5.46
N ASN A 67 -9.17 16.41 -6.41
CA ASN A 67 -10.04 16.92 -7.49
C ASN A 67 -11.35 17.47 -6.94
N THR A 68 -11.96 16.76 -6.01
CA THR A 68 -13.23 17.14 -5.38
C THR A 68 -13.14 16.93 -3.89
N LYS A 69 -13.75 17.83 -3.13
CA LYS A 69 -13.82 17.67 -1.67
C LYS A 69 -14.72 16.48 -1.31
N PRO A 70 -14.38 15.73 -0.28
CA PRO A 70 -15.25 14.69 0.25
C PRO A 70 -16.61 15.30 0.68
N THR A 71 -17.71 14.70 0.24
CA THR A 71 -19.06 15.18 0.55
C THR A 71 -19.63 14.57 1.81
N ASN A 72 -19.17 13.40 2.20
CA ASN A 72 -19.63 12.71 3.41
C ASN A 72 -18.42 12.40 4.32
N ILE A 73 -18.28 13.22 5.33
CA ILE A 73 -17.16 13.18 6.29
C ILE A 73 -17.26 12.04 7.27
N GLU A 74 -18.48 11.60 7.60
CA GLU A 74 -18.71 10.49 8.52
C GLU A 74 -18.15 9.16 7.93
N LYS A 75 -18.10 9.08 6.60
CA LYS A 75 -17.49 7.96 5.89
C LYS A 75 -15.98 8.04 5.78
N ILE A 76 -15.35 9.16 6.13
CA ILE A 76 -13.89 9.25 6.14
C ILE A 76 -13.36 8.68 7.45
N PRO A 77 -12.37 7.78 7.40
CA PRO A 77 -11.72 7.26 8.59
C PRO A 77 -11.31 8.36 9.56
N GLU A 78 -11.56 8.17 10.83
CA GLU A 78 -11.32 9.17 11.87
C GLU A 78 -9.88 9.69 11.85
N VAL A 79 -8.94 8.80 11.60
CA VAL A 79 -7.51 9.11 11.51
C VAL A 79 -7.18 10.13 10.41
N LEU A 80 -8.02 10.25 9.38
CA LEU A 80 -7.86 11.23 8.29
C LEU A 80 -8.58 12.55 8.54
N ARG A 81 -9.51 12.60 9.48
CA ARG A 81 -10.35 13.79 9.73
C ARG A 81 -9.57 15.01 10.22
N THR A 82 -8.33 14.82 10.63
CA THR A 82 -7.43 15.90 11.07
C THR A 82 -6.53 16.44 9.97
N THR A 83 -6.61 15.91 8.73
CA THR A 83 -5.78 16.36 7.62
C THR A 83 -6.31 17.63 6.96
N ARG A 84 -5.39 18.50 6.53
CA ARG A 84 -5.74 19.69 5.74
C ARG A 84 -5.96 19.28 4.29
N VAL A 85 -7.14 19.54 3.76
CA VAL A 85 -7.53 19.17 2.39
C VAL A 85 -8.01 20.41 1.63
N LEU A 86 -7.43 20.64 0.45
CA LEU A 86 -7.89 21.64 -0.52
C LEU A 86 -8.35 20.95 -1.81
N SER A 87 -9.40 21.48 -2.42
CA SER A 87 -9.67 21.18 -3.81
C SER A 87 -8.75 22.00 -4.73
N ILE A 88 -8.55 21.51 -5.96
CA ILE A 88 -7.81 22.28 -6.98
C ILE A 88 -8.43 23.67 -7.16
N GLU A 89 -9.75 23.76 -7.16
CA GLU A 89 -10.48 25.03 -7.28
C GLU A 89 -10.13 26.02 -6.17
N ASP A 90 -10.03 25.55 -4.91
CA ASP A 90 -9.67 26.41 -3.79
C ASP A 90 -8.19 26.83 -3.85
N LEU A 91 -7.33 25.92 -4.28
CA LEU A 91 -5.89 26.21 -4.41
C LEU A 91 -5.62 27.35 -5.40
N VAL A 92 -6.35 27.37 -6.52
CA VAL A 92 -6.18 28.42 -7.56
C VAL A 92 -6.69 29.78 -7.09
N LYS A 93 -7.74 29.80 -6.25
CA LYS A 93 -8.31 31.05 -5.73
C LYS A 93 -7.40 31.76 -4.73
N GLN A 94 -6.45 31.06 -4.16
CA GLN A 94 -5.72 31.55 -3.00
C GLN A 94 -4.22 31.20 -3.10
N PRO A 95 -3.36 32.15 -3.50
CA PRO A 95 -1.92 31.90 -3.58
C PRO A 95 -1.35 31.64 -2.19
N LEU A 96 -0.72 30.47 -2.04
CA LEU A 96 0.01 30.09 -0.83
C LEU A 96 1.52 30.09 -1.13
N PRO A 97 2.40 30.34 -0.15
CA PRO A 97 3.84 30.24 -0.31
C PRO A 97 4.30 28.77 -0.35
N ILE A 98 3.88 28.07 -1.42
CA ILE A 98 4.14 26.64 -1.60
C ILE A 98 5.62 26.42 -1.89
N LYS A 99 6.26 25.56 -1.10
CA LYS A 99 7.66 25.20 -1.28
C LYS A 99 7.83 24.01 -2.21
N ALA A 100 6.93 23.04 -2.09
CA ALA A 100 6.98 21.79 -2.86
C ALA A 100 5.59 21.29 -3.22
N TYR A 101 5.48 20.66 -4.38
CA TYR A 101 4.31 19.91 -4.86
C TYR A 101 4.73 18.49 -5.22
N ILE A 102 4.08 17.50 -4.63
CA ILE A 102 4.34 16.08 -4.89
C ILE A 102 3.07 15.46 -5.47
N GLU A 103 3.14 15.01 -6.70
CA GLU A 103 2.07 14.32 -7.38
C GLU A 103 2.19 12.82 -7.17
N ILE A 104 1.17 12.19 -6.52
CA ILE A 104 1.24 10.80 -6.11
C ILE A 104 0.16 9.96 -6.78
N GLY A 105 -1.09 10.23 -6.56
CA GLY A 105 -2.21 9.38 -7.03
C GLY A 105 -3.16 10.09 -7.98
N MET A 106 -2.84 11.28 -8.40
CA MET A 106 -3.65 12.11 -9.29
C MET A 106 -2.72 12.96 -10.14
N SER A 107 -3.04 13.10 -11.42
CA SER A 107 -2.40 14.10 -12.28
C SER A 107 -3.26 15.37 -12.30
N ILE A 108 -2.65 16.52 -12.04
CA ILE A 108 -3.32 17.82 -12.14
C ILE A 108 -3.10 18.43 -13.53
N ASP A 109 -3.92 19.42 -13.85
CA ASP A 109 -3.83 20.16 -15.10
C ASP A 109 -2.42 20.75 -15.33
N PRO A 110 -1.85 20.64 -16.55
CA PRO A 110 -0.56 21.22 -16.87
C PRO A 110 -0.41 22.70 -16.53
N ASN A 111 -1.47 23.49 -16.69
CA ASN A 111 -1.41 24.92 -16.38
C ASN A 111 -1.24 25.17 -14.89
N LEU A 112 -1.87 24.32 -14.04
CA LEU A 112 -1.69 24.41 -12.60
C LEU A 112 -0.27 24.04 -12.20
N ARG A 113 0.34 23.00 -12.80
CA ARG A 113 1.75 22.65 -12.57
C ARG A 113 2.69 23.80 -12.97
N ARG A 114 2.47 24.42 -14.13
CA ARG A 114 3.23 25.61 -14.56
C ARG A 114 3.04 26.79 -13.60
N PHE A 115 1.83 27.04 -13.15
CA PHE A 115 1.56 28.05 -12.12
C PHE A 115 2.37 27.78 -10.84
N LEU A 116 2.39 26.53 -10.35
CA LEU A 116 3.17 26.17 -9.17
C LEU A 116 4.67 26.42 -9.37
N LYS A 117 5.20 26.11 -10.55
CA LYS A 117 6.60 26.45 -10.89
C LYS A 117 6.84 27.97 -10.94
N MET A 118 5.90 28.73 -11.51
CA MET A 118 6.00 30.20 -11.58
C MET A 118 6.06 30.86 -10.21
N ILE A 119 5.38 30.32 -9.21
CA ILE A 119 5.45 30.83 -7.82
C ILE A 119 6.64 30.26 -7.04
N GLY A 120 7.56 29.51 -7.69
CA GLY A 120 8.79 28.99 -7.11
C GLY A 120 8.65 27.66 -6.36
N ALA A 121 7.52 26.98 -6.49
CA ALA A 121 7.35 25.64 -5.95
C ALA A 121 8.14 24.61 -6.78
N LYS A 122 8.91 23.74 -6.11
CA LYS A 122 9.49 22.56 -6.76
C LYS A 122 8.42 21.50 -7.00
N THR A 123 8.47 20.86 -8.16
CA THR A 123 7.44 19.90 -8.60
C THR A 123 8.02 18.50 -8.76
N PHE A 124 7.37 17.53 -8.11
CA PHE A 124 7.83 16.15 -8.04
C PHE A 124 6.71 15.18 -8.42
N LYS A 125 7.06 14.10 -9.15
CA LYS A 125 6.18 12.96 -9.38
C LYS A 125 6.68 11.75 -8.62
N LEU A 126 5.85 11.16 -7.77
CA LEU A 126 6.16 9.94 -7.02
C LEU A 126 5.35 8.76 -7.55
N TYR A 127 6.05 7.75 -8.07
CA TYR A 127 5.47 6.47 -8.43
C TYR A 127 5.59 5.47 -7.28
N LEU A 128 4.44 5.08 -6.71
CA LEU A 128 4.35 4.09 -5.65
C LEU A 128 4.14 2.67 -6.19
N GLY A 129 3.66 2.54 -7.43
CA GLY A 129 3.47 1.28 -8.12
C GLY A 129 4.61 0.98 -9.10
N ASN A 130 4.68 -0.26 -9.56
CA ASN A 130 5.63 -0.68 -10.60
C ASN A 130 5.17 -0.16 -11.97
N ILE A 131 5.62 1.04 -12.31
CA ILE A 131 5.19 1.74 -13.51
C ILE A 131 5.52 0.97 -14.80
N LEU A 132 6.69 0.36 -14.87
CA LEU A 132 7.10 -0.42 -16.04
C LEU A 132 6.16 -1.60 -16.27
N ASN A 133 5.83 -2.35 -15.22
CA ASN A 133 4.92 -3.48 -15.37
C ASN A 133 3.49 -3.04 -15.70
N ILE A 134 3.02 -1.93 -15.12
CA ILE A 134 1.70 -1.37 -15.45
C ILE A 134 1.64 -1.04 -16.95
N ASP A 135 2.67 -0.41 -17.49
CA ASP A 135 2.72 -0.02 -18.89
C ASP A 135 2.88 -1.22 -19.85
N ILE A 136 3.54 -2.30 -19.41
CA ILE A 136 3.61 -3.56 -20.17
C ILE A 136 2.27 -4.30 -20.14
N GLU A 137 1.64 -4.40 -18.97
CA GLU A 137 0.39 -5.16 -18.80
C GLU A 137 -0.83 -4.46 -19.43
N THR A 138 -0.89 -3.14 -19.35
CA THR A 138 -2.08 -2.37 -19.75
C THR A 138 -2.48 -2.63 -21.20
N PRO A 139 -1.61 -2.50 -22.22
CA PRO A 139 -2.01 -2.74 -23.60
C PRO A 139 -2.34 -4.20 -23.89
N VAL A 140 -1.82 -5.15 -23.11
CA VAL A 140 -2.05 -6.59 -23.34
C VAL A 140 -3.33 -7.07 -22.66
N PHE A 141 -3.56 -6.70 -21.41
CA PHE A 141 -4.64 -7.26 -20.60
C PHE A 141 -5.81 -6.29 -20.37
N TYR A 142 -5.57 -4.98 -20.54
CA TYR A 142 -6.55 -3.93 -20.28
C TYR A 142 -6.63 -2.89 -21.41
N PRO A 143 -6.82 -3.32 -22.69
CA PRO A 143 -6.73 -2.41 -23.83
C PRO A 143 -7.80 -1.31 -23.86
N SER A 144 -8.85 -1.45 -23.07
CA SER A 144 -9.89 -0.43 -22.94
C SER A 144 -9.56 0.67 -21.90
N MET A 145 -8.48 0.51 -21.13
CA MET A 145 -8.06 1.55 -20.18
C MET A 145 -7.49 2.74 -20.94
N ASN A 146 -8.07 3.90 -20.69
CA ASN A 146 -7.70 5.16 -21.33
C ASN A 146 -7.38 6.22 -20.27
N PHE A 147 -6.31 5.99 -19.50
CA PHE A 147 -5.78 7.02 -18.64
C PHE A 147 -4.25 7.06 -18.74
N SER A 148 -3.69 8.27 -18.67
CA SER A 148 -2.26 8.47 -18.56
C SER A 148 -1.89 8.85 -17.14
N HIS A 149 -0.87 8.20 -16.61
CA HIS A 149 -0.28 8.56 -15.32
C HIS A 149 1.08 9.25 -15.48
N HIS A 150 1.42 9.61 -16.73
CA HIS A 150 2.67 10.26 -17.08
C HIS A 150 2.52 11.78 -17.12
N VAL A 151 3.60 12.49 -16.80
CA VAL A 151 3.65 13.95 -16.74
C VAL A 151 4.86 14.42 -17.52
N ILE A 152 4.69 14.52 -18.84
CA ILE A 152 5.79 14.73 -19.79
C ILE A 152 6.37 16.14 -19.66
N GLY A 153 7.66 16.24 -19.30
CA GLY A 153 8.44 17.46 -19.33
C GLY A 153 8.06 18.53 -18.29
N GLU A 154 7.20 18.22 -17.32
CA GLU A 154 6.65 19.22 -16.41
C GLU A 154 7.07 19.10 -14.95
N MET A 155 7.82 18.06 -14.60
CA MET A 155 8.34 17.85 -13.26
C MET A 155 9.82 18.19 -13.16
N ASP A 156 10.22 18.67 -12.00
CA ASP A 156 11.64 18.92 -11.71
C ASP A 156 12.36 17.59 -11.43
N GLN A 157 11.69 16.62 -10.78
CA GLN A 157 12.25 15.30 -10.52
C GLN A 157 11.16 14.23 -10.56
N ILE A 158 11.58 13.00 -10.88
CA ILE A 158 10.78 11.80 -10.82
C ILE A 158 11.30 10.90 -9.69
N TRP A 159 10.43 10.47 -8.83
CA TRP A 159 10.75 9.59 -7.70
C TRP A 159 10.02 8.25 -7.83
N VAL A 160 10.71 7.19 -7.43
CA VAL A 160 10.13 5.83 -7.34
C VAL A 160 10.31 5.28 -5.93
N SER A 161 9.43 4.37 -5.54
CA SER A 161 9.59 3.61 -4.29
C SER A 161 10.86 2.75 -4.31
N PRO A 162 11.46 2.39 -3.15
CA PRO A 162 12.76 1.73 -3.09
C PRO A 162 12.84 0.41 -3.88
N HIS A 163 11.79 -0.39 -3.84
CA HIS A 163 11.73 -1.68 -4.55
C HIS A 163 11.58 -1.55 -6.07
N TYR A 164 11.38 -0.32 -6.57
CA TYR A 164 11.34 -0.01 -7.99
C TYR A 164 12.55 0.81 -8.45
N GLY A 165 13.59 0.90 -7.66
CA GLY A 165 14.81 1.65 -7.98
C GLY A 165 15.40 1.27 -9.35
N GLN A 166 15.33 0.00 -9.73
CA GLN A 166 15.74 -0.51 -11.05
C GLN A 166 14.90 0.05 -12.22
N HIS A 167 13.69 0.54 -11.97
CA HIS A 167 12.81 1.14 -12.99
C HIS A 167 12.85 2.67 -12.98
N SER A 168 13.70 3.29 -12.18
CA SER A 168 13.78 4.75 -12.06
C SER A 168 14.19 5.42 -13.38
N GLU A 169 15.08 4.80 -14.14
CA GLU A 169 15.47 5.29 -15.49
C GLU A 169 14.31 5.28 -16.46
N TYR A 170 13.53 4.20 -16.48
CA TYR A 170 12.32 4.11 -17.28
C TYR A 170 11.32 5.21 -16.93
N ALA A 171 11.04 5.40 -15.64
CA ALA A 171 10.12 6.42 -15.16
C ALA A 171 10.58 7.84 -15.56
N CYS A 172 11.87 8.13 -15.46
CA CYS A 172 12.43 9.42 -15.90
C CYS A 172 12.32 9.61 -17.42
N ALA A 173 12.75 8.62 -18.20
CA ALA A 173 12.72 8.68 -19.66
C ALA A 173 11.29 8.88 -20.18
N LEU A 174 10.32 8.16 -19.61
CA LEU A 174 8.91 8.26 -19.97
C LEU A 174 8.34 9.66 -19.72
N ASN A 175 8.77 10.33 -18.65
CA ASN A 175 8.34 11.68 -18.31
C ASN A 175 9.25 12.78 -18.89
N GLN A 176 10.21 12.44 -19.75
CA GLN A 176 11.17 13.37 -20.38
C GLN A 176 12.00 14.18 -19.36
N VAL A 177 12.38 13.54 -18.28
CA VAL A 177 13.29 14.07 -17.26
C VAL A 177 14.62 13.32 -17.40
N ASP A 178 15.75 14.04 -17.29
CA ASP A 178 17.08 13.43 -17.44
C ASP A 178 17.32 12.36 -16.34
N PRO A 179 17.41 11.07 -16.71
CA PRO A 179 17.55 10.00 -15.73
C PRO A 179 18.86 10.08 -14.93
N ALA A 180 19.91 10.67 -15.50
CA ALA A 180 21.21 10.75 -14.85
C ALA A 180 21.23 11.80 -13.73
N GLN A 181 20.44 12.85 -13.87
CA GLN A 181 20.45 13.99 -12.95
C GLN A 181 19.28 13.93 -11.97
N GLU A 182 18.11 13.50 -12.43
CA GLU A 182 16.84 13.77 -11.75
C GLU A 182 16.18 12.52 -11.14
N ARG A 183 16.74 11.33 -11.38
CA ARG A 183 16.19 10.13 -10.77
C ARG A 183 16.47 10.07 -9.27
N LYS A 184 15.45 9.78 -8.49
CA LYS A 184 15.56 9.65 -7.04
C LYS A 184 14.73 8.47 -6.54
N ILE A 185 15.18 7.90 -5.44
CA ILE A 185 14.46 6.85 -4.71
C ILE A 185 13.87 7.49 -3.46
N ALA A 186 12.54 7.52 -3.39
CA ALA A 186 11.83 8.04 -2.22
C ALA A 186 11.78 7.00 -1.11
N PRO A 187 12.08 7.36 0.13
CA PRO A 187 11.96 6.43 1.26
C PRO A 187 10.53 5.91 1.41
N TYR A 188 10.39 4.63 1.73
CA TYR A 188 9.07 4.04 1.99
C TYR A 188 8.56 4.45 3.37
N VAL A 189 7.27 4.76 3.47
CA VAL A 189 6.63 5.18 4.72
C VAL A 189 5.49 4.25 5.09
N TRP A 190 5.33 3.99 6.39
CA TRP A 190 4.23 3.20 6.95
C TRP A 190 3.96 3.58 8.40
N ASP A 191 2.71 3.50 8.83
CA ASP A 191 2.31 3.76 10.20
C ASP A 191 1.16 2.82 10.62
N SER A 192 1.26 2.30 11.84
CA SER A 192 0.26 1.38 12.40
C SER A 192 -1.09 2.03 12.71
N CYS A 193 -1.20 3.36 12.67
CA CYS A 193 -2.45 4.07 12.92
C CYS A 193 -3.57 3.68 11.94
N ILE A 194 -3.20 3.17 10.77
CA ILE A 194 -4.15 2.69 9.76
C ILE A 194 -4.92 1.44 10.25
N LEU A 195 -4.33 0.67 11.18
CA LEU A 195 -4.94 -0.52 11.76
C LEU A 195 -5.91 -0.19 12.90
N THR A 196 -5.88 1.04 13.40
CA THR A 196 -6.76 1.51 14.46
C THR A 196 -7.57 2.69 13.95
N ASP A 197 -8.80 2.45 13.52
CA ASP A 197 -9.71 3.50 13.09
C ASP A 197 -11.02 3.41 13.86
N GLY A 198 -11.32 4.43 14.65
CA GLY A 198 -12.54 4.53 15.40
C GLY A 198 -12.79 3.31 16.29
N ASN A 199 -13.82 2.55 15.98
CA ASN A 199 -14.18 1.32 16.68
C ASN A 199 -13.42 0.07 16.20
N ARG A 200 -12.59 0.18 15.15
CA ARG A 200 -11.78 -0.94 14.67
C ARG A 200 -10.59 -1.12 15.61
N ARG A 201 -10.59 -2.21 16.33
CA ARG A 201 -9.44 -2.61 17.15
C ARG A 201 -8.44 -3.31 16.25
N ASN A 202 -7.17 -2.96 16.36
CA ASN A 202 -6.09 -3.67 15.70
C ASN A 202 -6.14 -5.16 16.08
N PRO A 203 -6.53 -6.08 15.17
CA PRO A 203 -6.59 -7.50 15.46
C PRO A 203 -5.18 -8.00 15.75
N GLN A 204 -5.05 -8.82 16.79
CA GLN A 204 -3.78 -9.45 17.16
C GLN A 204 -3.89 -10.95 16.92
N TRP A 205 -2.82 -11.52 16.36
CA TRP A 205 -2.73 -12.98 16.24
C TRP A 205 -2.78 -13.64 17.61
N ARG A 206 -3.44 -14.76 17.66
CA ARG A 206 -3.48 -15.64 18.82
C ARG A 206 -3.38 -17.11 18.41
N PRO A 207 -2.95 -17.99 19.29
CA PRO A 207 -3.01 -19.43 19.04
C PRO A 207 -4.44 -19.89 18.72
N ARG A 208 -4.52 -20.89 17.84
CA ARG A 208 -5.76 -21.51 17.42
C ARG A 208 -6.44 -22.22 18.62
N ARG A 209 -7.73 -22.05 18.76
CA ARG A 209 -8.55 -22.82 19.71
C ARG A 209 -8.87 -24.20 19.14
N SER A 210 -9.24 -25.14 20.02
CA SER A 210 -9.52 -26.52 19.64
C SER A 210 -10.75 -26.67 18.71
N ASP A 211 -11.70 -25.76 18.80
CA ASP A 211 -12.93 -25.69 17.99
C ASP A 211 -12.75 -24.97 16.66
N GLU A 212 -11.61 -24.33 16.44
CA GLU A 212 -11.33 -23.57 15.21
C GLU A 212 -10.60 -24.43 14.18
N LYS A 213 -10.93 -24.21 12.89
CA LYS A 213 -10.15 -24.80 11.78
C LYS A 213 -8.80 -24.09 11.64
N GLU A 214 -7.74 -24.86 11.47
CA GLU A 214 -6.47 -24.30 11.04
C GLU A 214 -6.61 -23.67 9.65
N THR A 215 -6.24 -22.42 9.50
CA THR A 215 -6.51 -21.67 8.28
C THR A 215 -5.22 -21.07 7.72
N PHE A 216 -4.93 -21.36 6.45
CA PHE A 216 -4.00 -20.61 5.65
C PHE A 216 -4.76 -19.59 4.80
N VAL A 217 -4.25 -18.36 4.74
CA VAL A 217 -4.85 -17.29 3.94
C VAL A 217 -3.88 -16.89 2.83
N VAL A 218 -4.33 -17.00 1.60
CA VAL A 218 -3.65 -16.46 0.41
C VAL A 218 -4.34 -15.15 0.07
N MET A 219 -3.66 -14.02 0.32
CA MET A 219 -4.27 -12.69 0.17
C MET A 219 -3.58 -11.89 -0.93
N GLU A 220 -3.75 -12.33 -2.17
CA GLU A 220 -3.23 -11.64 -3.33
C GLU A 220 -4.39 -11.05 -4.16
N PRO A 221 -4.20 -9.86 -4.78
CA PRO A 221 -5.25 -9.23 -5.60
C PRO A 221 -5.69 -10.04 -6.81
N ASN A 222 -4.85 -10.95 -7.33
CA ASN A 222 -5.14 -11.79 -8.51
C ASN A 222 -5.56 -11.02 -9.78
N ILE A 223 -5.04 -9.81 -9.96
CA ILE A 223 -5.33 -8.91 -11.08
C ILE A 223 -4.12 -8.60 -11.96
N SER A 224 -2.94 -9.07 -11.58
CA SER A 224 -1.67 -8.84 -12.23
C SER A 224 -0.75 -10.04 -11.98
N PHE A 225 0.19 -10.30 -12.89
CA PHE A 225 1.18 -11.35 -12.65
C PHE A 225 2.10 -11.06 -11.46
N GLN A 226 2.24 -9.79 -11.08
CA GLN A 226 3.04 -9.37 -9.92
C GLN A 226 2.43 -9.80 -8.59
N LYS A 227 1.11 -10.00 -8.54
CA LYS A 227 0.32 -10.24 -7.33
C LYS A 227 -0.67 -11.37 -7.58
N THR A 228 -0.16 -12.60 -7.63
CA THR A 228 -0.96 -13.79 -7.90
C THR A 228 -0.89 -14.80 -6.76
N GLY A 229 -2.04 -15.37 -6.40
CA GLY A 229 -2.15 -16.44 -5.42
C GLY A 229 -1.72 -17.83 -5.95
N LEU A 230 -1.38 -17.95 -7.22
CA LEU A 230 -1.09 -19.27 -7.81
C LEU A 230 0.08 -19.98 -7.15
N LEU A 231 1.22 -19.30 -6.94
CA LEU A 231 2.39 -19.90 -6.28
C LEU A 231 2.13 -20.30 -4.82
N PRO A 232 1.50 -19.45 -3.97
CA PRO A 232 1.03 -19.85 -2.67
C PRO A 232 0.10 -21.08 -2.67
N ILE A 233 -0.86 -21.13 -3.59
CA ILE A 233 -1.76 -22.29 -3.73
C ILE A 233 -0.98 -23.56 -4.06
N MET A 234 -0.02 -23.47 -4.99
CA MET A 234 0.83 -24.64 -5.36
C MET A 234 1.75 -25.10 -4.22
N ALA A 235 2.24 -24.17 -3.42
CA ALA A 235 3.03 -24.53 -2.24
C ALA A 235 2.17 -25.20 -1.16
N LEU A 236 0.98 -24.68 -0.91
CA LEU A 236 0.02 -25.27 0.03
C LEU A 236 -0.46 -26.64 -0.45
N GLU A 237 -0.67 -26.83 -1.74
CA GLU A 237 -0.95 -28.12 -2.36
C GLU A 237 0.19 -29.13 -2.12
N GLY A 238 1.43 -28.71 -2.43
CA GLY A 238 2.63 -29.56 -2.20
C GLY A 238 2.84 -29.91 -0.73
N TRP A 239 2.54 -28.98 0.16
CA TRP A 239 2.55 -29.20 1.61
C TRP A 239 1.43 -30.18 2.02
N TYR A 240 0.20 -29.97 1.53
CA TYR A 240 -0.97 -30.80 1.86
C TYR A 240 -0.81 -32.25 1.41
N ARG A 241 -0.20 -32.51 0.25
CA ARG A 241 0.09 -33.88 -0.21
C ARG A 241 0.96 -34.67 0.77
N LYS A 242 1.76 -34.00 1.59
CA LYS A 242 2.58 -34.62 2.64
C LYS A 242 1.88 -34.65 4.00
N ASN A 243 0.73 -33.99 4.14
CA ASN A 243 -0.03 -33.82 5.39
C ASN A 243 -1.51 -34.11 5.16
N LYS A 244 -1.85 -35.26 4.63
CA LYS A 244 -3.22 -35.63 4.23
C LYS A 244 -4.23 -35.72 5.36
N ASP A 245 -3.78 -35.92 6.58
CA ASP A 245 -4.55 -35.91 7.82
C ASP A 245 -4.94 -34.49 8.28
N TRP A 246 -4.38 -33.47 7.66
CA TRP A 246 -4.68 -32.08 7.99
C TRP A 246 -6.16 -31.73 7.75
N ASN A 247 -6.85 -31.31 8.81
CA ASN A 247 -8.26 -30.93 8.78
C ASN A 247 -8.48 -29.42 8.88
N GLY A 248 -7.78 -28.68 8.07
CA GLY A 248 -7.91 -27.21 7.97
C GLY A 248 -8.54 -26.75 6.66
N GLN A 249 -8.28 -25.49 6.33
CA GLN A 249 -8.73 -24.86 5.09
C GLN A 249 -7.72 -23.85 4.56
N VAL A 250 -7.75 -23.62 3.26
CA VAL A 250 -7.03 -22.55 2.57
C VAL A 250 -8.04 -21.56 2.03
N VAL A 251 -8.00 -20.33 2.50
CA VAL A 251 -8.85 -19.23 2.05
C VAL A 251 -8.08 -18.38 1.04
N VAL A 252 -8.60 -18.30 -0.18
CA VAL A 252 -8.00 -17.50 -1.27
C VAL A 252 -8.85 -16.24 -1.44
N VAL A 253 -8.31 -15.12 -0.98
CA VAL A 253 -8.97 -13.81 -1.04
C VAL A 253 -8.85 -13.24 -2.44
N ASN A 254 -9.91 -12.58 -2.93
CA ASN A 254 -10.01 -12.07 -4.30
C ASN A 254 -9.75 -13.17 -5.35
N GLY A 255 -10.07 -14.40 -5.00
CA GLY A 255 -9.84 -15.58 -5.82
C GLY A 255 -11.07 -16.06 -6.61
N ASP A 256 -12.25 -15.56 -6.29
CA ASP A 256 -13.52 -15.94 -6.90
C ASP A 256 -13.54 -15.75 -8.41
N ARG A 257 -13.03 -14.60 -8.90
CA ARG A 257 -12.87 -14.34 -10.32
C ARG A 257 -11.92 -15.33 -10.98
N MET A 258 -10.77 -15.60 -10.36
CA MET A 258 -9.78 -16.54 -10.88
C MET A 258 -10.37 -17.96 -10.95
N ALA A 259 -11.08 -18.38 -9.90
CA ALA A 259 -11.73 -19.70 -9.84
C ALA A 259 -12.85 -19.88 -10.87
N SER A 260 -13.45 -18.79 -11.36
CA SER A 260 -14.48 -18.83 -12.40
C SER A 260 -13.94 -18.97 -13.83
N ILE A 261 -12.63 -18.74 -14.05
CA ILE A 261 -12.01 -18.84 -15.38
C ILE A 261 -11.89 -20.32 -15.77
N PRO A 262 -12.47 -20.75 -16.91
CA PRO A 262 -12.48 -22.16 -17.30
C PRO A 262 -11.09 -22.81 -17.35
N PHE A 263 -10.12 -22.14 -17.95
CA PHE A 263 -8.74 -22.65 -17.99
C PHE A 263 -8.19 -22.92 -16.58
N PHE A 264 -8.35 -21.98 -15.66
CA PHE A 264 -7.83 -22.14 -14.30
C PHE A 264 -8.57 -23.27 -13.57
N LYS A 265 -9.90 -23.31 -13.69
CA LYS A 265 -10.75 -24.34 -13.07
C LYS A 265 -10.40 -25.74 -13.57
N GLU A 266 -10.37 -25.92 -14.88
CA GLU A 266 -10.24 -27.25 -15.50
C GLU A 266 -8.79 -27.74 -15.52
N SER A 267 -7.85 -26.87 -15.87
CA SER A 267 -6.45 -27.25 -16.05
C SER A 267 -5.61 -27.18 -14.78
N ILE A 268 -6.05 -26.45 -13.76
CA ILE A 268 -5.29 -26.28 -12.52
C ILE A 268 -6.12 -26.79 -11.32
N LEU A 269 -7.23 -26.13 -10.97
CA LEU A 269 -7.94 -26.42 -9.72
C LEU A 269 -8.37 -27.89 -9.61
N ASN A 270 -8.96 -28.45 -10.67
CA ASN A 270 -9.45 -29.84 -10.67
C ASN A 270 -8.32 -30.88 -10.52
N THR A 271 -7.07 -30.50 -10.68
CA THR A 271 -5.90 -31.37 -10.47
C THR A 271 -5.44 -31.39 -9.02
N LEU A 272 -5.81 -30.39 -8.22
CA LEU A 272 -5.32 -30.21 -6.85
C LEU A 272 -6.07 -31.10 -5.88
N ASP A 273 -5.35 -31.75 -4.99
CA ASP A 273 -5.91 -32.57 -3.92
C ASP A 273 -6.66 -31.68 -2.89
N LEU A 274 -6.12 -30.46 -2.61
CA LEU A 274 -6.81 -29.46 -1.78
C LEU A 274 -8.21 -29.14 -2.31
N GLN A 275 -8.38 -29.07 -3.63
CA GLN A 275 -9.69 -28.84 -4.24
C GLN A 275 -10.59 -30.07 -4.14
N LYS A 276 -10.07 -31.25 -4.45
CA LYS A 276 -10.81 -32.51 -4.41
C LYS A 276 -11.32 -32.82 -3.01
N ASP A 277 -10.50 -32.51 -1.99
CA ASP A 277 -10.81 -32.76 -0.58
C ASP A 277 -11.59 -31.59 0.08
N GLY A 278 -12.06 -30.61 -0.73
CA GLY A 278 -12.89 -29.49 -0.27
C GLY A 278 -12.19 -28.56 0.72
N LYS A 279 -10.87 -28.42 0.61
CA LYS A 279 -10.03 -27.58 1.50
C LYS A 279 -9.83 -26.17 0.96
N LEU A 280 -10.06 -25.90 -0.33
CA LEU A 280 -9.94 -24.57 -0.94
C LEU A 280 -11.26 -23.80 -0.84
N VAL A 281 -11.19 -22.57 -0.34
CA VAL A 281 -12.31 -21.64 -0.23
C VAL A 281 -11.94 -20.36 -0.97
N PHE A 282 -12.59 -20.06 -2.07
CA PHE A 282 -12.40 -18.83 -2.84
C PHE A 282 -13.42 -17.80 -2.40
N ILE A 283 -12.94 -16.61 -2.01
CA ILE A 283 -13.80 -15.51 -1.58
C ILE A 283 -13.50 -14.25 -2.39
N GLY A 284 -14.45 -13.32 -2.41
CA GLY A 284 -14.28 -12.00 -3.01
C GLY A 284 -13.28 -11.13 -2.25
N ARG A 285 -13.16 -9.87 -2.69
CA ARG A 285 -12.23 -8.90 -2.09
C ARG A 285 -12.63 -8.58 -0.65
N LYS A 286 -11.66 -8.64 0.23
CA LYS A 286 -11.77 -8.24 1.65
C LYS A 286 -10.59 -7.33 2.01
N ASP A 287 -10.78 -6.42 2.95
CA ASP A 287 -9.68 -5.67 3.54
C ASP A 287 -8.91 -6.50 4.59
N MET A 288 -7.69 -6.06 4.93
CA MET A 288 -6.80 -6.79 5.83
C MET A 288 -7.36 -6.91 7.24
N ILE A 289 -7.96 -5.85 7.78
CA ILE A 289 -8.52 -5.85 9.14
C ILE A 289 -9.65 -6.88 9.25
N THR A 290 -10.51 -6.93 8.23
CA THR A 290 -11.57 -7.93 8.14
C THR A 290 -10.99 -9.34 8.14
N MET A 291 -9.97 -9.61 7.34
CA MET A 291 -9.36 -10.95 7.27
C MET A 291 -8.67 -11.34 8.58
N MET A 292 -7.95 -10.43 9.22
CA MET A 292 -7.34 -10.67 10.53
C MET A 292 -8.38 -10.93 11.63
N THR A 293 -9.53 -10.28 11.53
CA THR A 293 -10.63 -10.44 12.50
C THR A 293 -11.38 -11.75 12.30
N GLU A 294 -11.68 -12.12 11.05
CA GLU A 294 -12.37 -13.37 10.70
C GLU A 294 -11.50 -14.60 10.97
N TYR A 295 -10.18 -14.48 10.82
CA TYR A 295 -9.20 -15.57 10.94
C TYR A 295 -8.06 -15.21 11.92
N PRO A 296 -8.35 -15.04 13.22
CA PRO A 296 -7.38 -14.49 14.18
C PRO A 296 -6.21 -15.42 14.52
N SER A 297 -6.24 -16.65 14.09
CA SER A 297 -5.15 -17.65 14.24
C SER A 297 -4.53 -18.09 12.93
N ALA A 298 -4.85 -17.41 11.82
CA ALA A 298 -4.39 -17.80 10.49
C ALA A 298 -2.90 -17.57 10.28
N THR A 299 -2.36 -18.34 9.34
CA THR A 299 -1.06 -18.09 8.70
C THR A 299 -1.31 -17.51 7.32
N PHE A 300 -0.69 -16.37 7.02
CA PHE A 300 -0.78 -15.73 5.71
C PHE A 300 0.37 -16.17 4.82
N VAL A 301 0.06 -16.56 3.59
CA VAL A 301 1.04 -16.98 2.59
C VAL A 301 0.94 -16.04 1.39
N LEU A 302 1.95 -15.21 1.21
CA LEU A 302 1.99 -14.14 0.23
C LEU A 302 3.07 -14.40 -0.82
N HIS A 303 2.84 -13.92 -2.03
CA HIS A 303 3.80 -13.95 -3.11
C HIS A 303 3.75 -12.66 -3.92
N GLN A 304 4.89 -11.99 -4.03
CA GLN A 304 5.02 -10.75 -4.79
C GLN A 304 6.12 -10.91 -5.84
N TRP A 305 5.83 -10.51 -7.06
CA TRP A 305 6.83 -10.45 -8.12
C TRP A 305 7.20 -8.98 -8.38
N ASN A 306 8.44 -8.61 -8.15
CA ASN A 306 8.91 -7.21 -8.31
C ASN A 306 8.00 -6.17 -7.62
N ASN A 307 7.47 -6.50 -6.43
CA ASN A 307 6.57 -5.62 -5.68
C ASN A 307 6.71 -5.88 -4.17
N GLU A 308 7.95 -5.89 -3.67
CA GLU A 308 8.30 -6.37 -2.33
C GLU A 308 7.72 -5.53 -1.19
N TYR A 309 7.67 -4.19 -1.36
CA TYR A 309 7.12 -3.31 -0.33
C TYR A 309 5.60 -3.30 -0.40
N ASN A 310 4.99 -4.02 0.53
CA ASN A 310 3.55 -4.18 0.58
C ASN A 310 3.02 -3.85 1.98
N TYR A 311 2.02 -2.97 2.06
CA TYR A 311 1.38 -2.62 3.33
C TYR A 311 0.83 -3.85 4.06
N MET A 312 0.22 -4.79 3.35
CA MET A 312 -0.31 -6.03 3.94
C MET A 312 0.75 -6.77 4.77
N THR A 313 1.98 -6.86 4.27
CA THR A 313 3.07 -7.53 5.00
C THR A 313 3.36 -6.81 6.32
N LEU A 314 3.45 -5.47 6.31
CA LEU A 314 3.70 -4.68 7.52
C LEU A 314 2.55 -4.75 8.51
N GLU A 315 1.31 -4.69 8.03
CA GLU A 315 0.09 -4.81 8.85
C GLU A 315 0.03 -6.15 9.58
N LEU A 316 0.29 -7.25 8.86
CA LEU A 316 0.33 -8.60 9.42
C LEU A 316 1.47 -8.78 10.43
N LEU A 317 2.68 -8.34 10.07
CA LEU A 317 3.84 -8.40 10.96
C LEU A 317 3.59 -7.63 12.25
N TRP A 318 3.09 -6.41 12.16
CA TRP A 318 2.76 -5.56 13.30
C TRP A 318 1.73 -6.19 14.23
N SER A 319 0.75 -6.86 13.64
CA SER A 319 -0.34 -7.55 14.35
C SER A 319 0.06 -8.96 14.85
N GLY A 320 1.30 -9.37 14.63
CA GLY A 320 1.85 -10.66 15.09
C GLY A 320 1.39 -11.86 14.29
N PHE A 321 0.74 -11.68 13.13
CA PHE A 321 0.35 -12.80 12.28
C PHE A 321 1.56 -13.43 11.59
N PRO A 322 1.66 -14.77 11.55
CA PRO A 322 2.71 -15.42 10.78
C PRO A 322 2.53 -15.15 9.28
N VAL A 323 3.58 -14.57 8.69
CA VAL A 323 3.61 -14.21 7.27
C VAL A 323 4.72 -14.95 6.56
N VAL A 324 4.35 -15.83 5.65
CA VAL A 324 5.28 -16.48 4.71
C VAL A 324 5.32 -15.61 3.46
N HIS A 325 6.48 -15.05 3.09
CA HIS A 325 6.60 -14.08 2.01
C HIS A 325 7.96 -14.16 1.30
N ASN A 326 8.10 -13.51 0.14
CA ASN A 326 9.34 -13.47 -0.64
C ASN A 326 9.97 -12.08 -0.78
N ALA A 327 9.59 -11.12 0.06
CA ALA A 327 10.14 -9.76 0.05
C ALA A 327 11.59 -9.78 0.54
N GLN A 328 12.57 -9.76 -0.38
CA GLN A 328 14.00 -9.86 -0.07
C GLN A 328 14.52 -8.65 0.71
N SER A 329 13.96 -7.46 0.49
CA SER A 329 14.28 -6.25 1.26
C SER A 329 13.91 -6.38 2.74
N TRP A 330 13.03 -7.32 3.08
CA TRP A 330 12.56 -7.60 4.45
C TRP A 330 12.83 -9.05 4.87
N LYS A 331 13.84 -9.70 4.30
CA LYS A 331 14.15 -11.13 4.52
C LYS A 331 14.38 -11.51 5.98
N GLU A 332 14.84 -10.57 6.80
CA GLU A 332 15.08 -10.78 8.24
C GLU A 332 13.78 -10.72 9.07
N TYR A 333 12.67 -10.35 8.46
CA TYR A 333 11.39 -10.18 9.14
C TYR A 333 10.36 -11.15 8.58
N GLY A 334 9.45 -11.63 9.43
CA GLY A 334 8.51 -12.65 9.02
C GLY A 334 9.20 -13.98 8.71
N TYR A 335 8.64 -14.73 7.79
CA TYR A 335 9.16 -16.03 7.33
C TYR A 335 9.44 -15.97 5.83
N CYS A 336 10.57 -15.34 5.50
CA CYS A 336 10.95 -15.11 4.12
C CYS A 336 11.40 -16.42 3.44
N TYR A 337 10.91 -16.62 2.22
CA TYR A 337 11.40 -17.66 1.30
C TYR A 337 12.04 -17.01 0.07
N GLU A 338 12.86 -17.77 -0.63
CA GLU A 338 13.68 -17.27 -1.73
C GLU A 338 12.91 -17.27 -3.06
N GLY A 339 12.84 -16.12 -3.72
CA GLY A 339 12.34 -15.94 -5.08
C GLY A 339 10.96 -16.57 -5.31
N ASN A 340 10.91 -17.55 -6.23
CA ASN A 340 9.70 -18.30 -6.58
C ASN A 340 9.77 -19.76 -6.09
N SER A 341 10.63 -20.08 -5.14
CA SER A 341 10.88 -21.45 -4.69
C SER A 341 9.67 -22.02 -3.92
N VAL A 342 8.88 -22.84 -4.58
CA VAL A 342 7.77 -23.59 -3.97
C VAL A 342 8.25 -24.48 -2.82
N ASN A 343 9.38 -25.17 -2.98
CA ASN A 343 9.93 -26.04 -1.93
C ASN A 343 10.37 -25.24 -0.69
N ASN A 344 10.99 -24.07 -0.88
CA ASN A 344 11.36 -23.22 0.24
C ASN A 344 10.11 -22.67 0.96
N MET A 345 9.07 -22.28 0.20
CA MET A 345 7.78 -21.87 0.76
C MET A 345 7.13 -23.00 1.58
N ILE A 346 7.13 -24.25 1.07
CA ILE A 346 6.64 -25.43 1.81
C ILE A 346 7.38 -25.60 3.15
N SER A 347 8.71 -25.47 3.13
CA SER A 347 9.52 -25.57 4.35
C SER A 347 9.18 -24.49 5.37
N LYS A 348 8.95 -23.24 4.89
CA LYS A 348 8.53 -22.13 5.77
C LYS A 348 7.14 -22.35 6.34
N ILE A 349 6.18 -22.86 5.56
CA ILE A 349 4.84 -23.22 6.03
C ILE A 349 4.92 -24.23 7.17
N SER A 350 5.71 -25.30 7.03
CA SER A 350 5.92 -26.31 8.07
C SER A 350 6.53 -25.70 9.33
N PHE A 351 7.61 -24.91 9.18
CA PHE A 351 8.28 -24.23 10.29
C PHE A 351 7.36 -23.32 11.07
N VAL A 352 6.59 -22.47 10.36
CA VAL A 352 5.64 -21.55 10.97
C VAL A 352 4.61 -22.27 11.82
N ARG A 353 4.05 -23.33 11.25
CA ARG A 353 3.01 -24.13 11.91
C ARG A 353 3.48 -24.72 13.25
N GLU A 354 4.74 -25.13 13.29
CA GLU A 354 5.32 -25.76 14.49
C GLU A 354 5.84 -24.74 15.51
N ARG A 355 6.39 -23.61 15.06
CA ARG A 355 7.24 -22.78 15.91
C ARG A 355 6.73 -21.36 16.15
N HIS A 356 5.76 -20.85 15.36
CA HIS A 356 5.38 -19.44 15.45
C HIS A 356 4.89 -19.04 16.87
N GLY A 357 4.09 -19.88 17.51
CA GLY A 357 3.59 -19.59 18.85
C GLY A 357 4.69 -19.40 19.89
N GLU A 358 5.76 -20.20 19.80
CA GLU A 358 6.93 -20.10 20.69
C GLU A 358 7.75 -18.84 20.41
N LEU A 359 7.78 -18.39 19.15
CA LEU A 359 8.59 -17.27 18.69
C LEU A 359 7.84 -15.93 18.72
N LEU A 360 6.59 -15.91 19.12
CA LEU A 360 5.69 -14.76 18.94
C LEU A 360 6.24 -13.43 19.49
N GLU A 361 6.81 -13.43 20.68
CA GLU A 361 7.32 -12.19 21.29
C GLU A 361 8.56 -11.66 20.57
N ALA A 362 9.48 -12.55 20.18
CA ALA A 362 10.62 -12.17 19.37
C ALA A 362 10.19 -11.69 17.98
N TYR A 363 9.22 -12.36 17.36
CA TYR A 363 8.62 -11.99 16.09
C TYR A 363 8.02 -10.58 16.12
N LYS A 364 7.20 -10.28 17.14
CA LYS A 364 6.61 -8.94 17.34
C LYS A 364 7.67 -7.86 17.58
N SER A 365 8.71 -8.17 18.34
CA SER A 365 9.81 -7.24 18.59
C SER A 365 10.54 -6.87 17.30
N HIS A 366 10.85 -7.86 16.46
CA HIS A 366 11.45 -7.61 15.13
C HIS A 366 10.51 -6.82 14.22
N ALA A 367 9.22 -7.16 14.19
CA ALA A 367 8.23 -6.43 13.40
C ALA A 367 8.16 -4.94 13.78
N ARG A 368 8.29 -4.61 15.06
CA ARG A 368 8.33 -3.22 15.54
C ARG A 368 9.59 -2.48 15.08
N LEU A 369 10.73 -3.15 15.01
CA LEU A 369 11.96 -2.55 14.47
C LEU A 369 11.78 -2.21 12.98
N LEU A 370 11.22 -3.14 12.19
CA LEU A 370 10.91 -2.87 10.80
C LEU A 370 9.92 -1.70 10.65
N ALA A 371 8.83 -1.71 11.41
CA ALA A 371 7.85 -0.63 11.41
C ALA A 371 8.48 0.72 11.74
N TRP A 372 9.40 0.77 12.70
CA TRP A 372 10.11 2.00 13.06
C TRP A 372 10.97 2.54 11.91
N THR A 373 11.62 1.68 11.11
CA THR A 373 12.42 2.15 9.96
C THR A 373 11.58 2.89 8.92
N HIS A 374 10.28 2.60 8.86
CA HIS A 374 9.32 3.21 7.93
C HIS A 374 8.39 4.24 8.60
N SER A 375 8.54 4.46 9.90
CA SER A 375 7.66 5.32 10.67
C SER A 375 7.78 6.80 10.28
N PRO A 376 6.66 7.52 10.14
CA PRO A 376 6.67 8.97 9.90
C PRO A 376 7.33 9.77 11.03
N TYR A 377 7.54 9.15 12.17
CA TYR A 377 8.20 9.75 13.34
C TYR A 377 9.69 9.41 13.46
N ASN A 378 10.21 8.57 12.57
CA ASN A 378 11.64 8.26 12.56
C ASN A 378 12.45 9.45 12.03
N PRO A 379 13.37 10.04 12.84
CA PRO A 379 14.11 11.24 12.45
C PRO A 379 14.99 11.04 11.21
N ASP A 380 15.52 9.82 10.99
CA ASP A 380 16.37 9.56 9.83
C ASP A 380 15.53 9.46 8.55
N LEU A 381 14.35 8.89 8.64
CA LEU A 381 13.37 8.89 7.54
C LEU A 381 12.95 10.33 7.20
N GLN A 382 12.63 11.13 8.20
CA GLN A 382 12.27 12.54 8.02
C GLN A 382 13.41 13.33 7.34
N LYS A 383 14.65 13.18 7.82
CA LYS A 383 15.82 13.82 7.21
C LYS A 383 16.00 13.40 5.74
N ALA A 384 15.80 12.11 5.43
CA ALA A 384 15.91 11.60 4.06
C ALA A 384 14.84 12.25 3.16
N TRP A 385 13.59 12.34 3.60
CA TRP A 385 12.51 13.00 2.87
C TRP A 385 12.76 14.50 2.68
N ILE A 386 13.15 15.19 3.74
CA ILE A 386 13.45 16.65 3.66
C ILE A 386 14.61 16.91 2.70
N LYS A 387 15.66 16.10 2.77
CA LYS A 387 16.79 16.18 1.81
C LYS A 387 16.33 15.95 0.38
N LEU A 388 15.42 14.99 0.16
CA LEU A 388 14.87 14.69 -1.18
C LEU A 388 14.10 15.88 -1.76
N VAL A 389 13.30 16.56 -0.94
CA VAL A 389 12.49 17.72 -1.35
C VAL A 389 13.31 19.00 -1.50
N CYS A 390 14.33 19.20 -0.67
CA CYS A 390 15.13 20.44 -0.67
C CYS A 390 16.34 20.40 -1.60
N GLY A 391 16.89 19.21 -1.81
CA GLY A 391 18.10 19.00 -2.61
C GLY A 391 17.83 18.69 -4.04
#